data_31f9b21d089ae857ba9c53003daddfae
#
_entry.id   31f9b21d089ae857ba9c53003daddfae
#
_cell.length_a   1.000
_cell.length_b   1.000
_cell.length_c   1.000
_cell.angle_alpha   90.00
_cell.angle_beta   90.00
_cell.angle_gamma   90.00
#
_symmetry.space_group_name_H-M   'P 1'
#
loop_
_entity.id
_entity.type
_entity.pdbx_description
1 polymer ?
#
loop_
_entity_poly.entity_id
_entity_poly.type
_entity_poly.pdbx_seq_one_letter_code
_entity_poly.pdbx_strand_id
1 'polypeptide(L)'
;MYIKVFNFCRAMSADSTNEINRHIPKPSDFKFGKEIGHGSFSTVYVVQEISTSSEFAMKVVDKQRVWRYKAVDSVLMEKEVLKRTNHVFIIRLHCTFQDSTRLFYLLEYARCGELLSYLTHFTSLSVHCTRFYAAEILMALDYLHSVSIVHRDLKPENVLLTDKMHIKLADFGSAVILNSPNIKAPNFTGTPEYVSPEMLSRISRQGNSSSNGGNSQDLTYLMDFWAFGCIIYQLISGFPPFRKSGPAHEYETFQKILSLSYTFASNFDPIAKDLVEKLLVISPSERLGSPSHGGSVSVRQHMFFSEIKWDTLPHQEPPLLVPNLEPIAPEGWDDLPVGFEDAEKYHLSRELSLVASEITEDDRIRLLNTQERHNPFNRFVRGRLILKQGILFKRRGLFSRKRMFLLTEGPHLFYVDMENMTLKGEVAWSSSLTLEVRSNKLFFIHVPNKTYYLEDPSGHADDWVKQIAAVKTQYFSDTPQTLFSNYPSTSTYSGI
;
A
#
# COMPACT_ATOMS: atom_id res chain seq x y z
N MET A 1 -14.24 28.04 4.28
CA MET A 1 -13.87 26.66 4.64
C MET A 1 -12.77 26.09 3.73
N TYR A 2 -12.73 26.49 2.46
CA TYR A 2 -11.64 26.18 1.50
C TYR A 2 -10.22 26.65 1.93
N ILE A 3 -10.12 27.74 2.70
CA ILE A 3 -8.85 28.42 3.04
C ILE A 3 -8.00 27.65 4.09
N LYS A 4 -8.57 26.80 4.95
CA LYS A 4 -7.81 26.06 5.96
C LYS A 4 -6.96 24.92 5.42
N VAL A 5 -7.32 24.35 4.28
CA VAL A 5 -6.56 23.27 3.62
C VAL A 5 -5.34 23.82 2.88
N PHE A 6 -5.32 25.12 2.57
CA PHE A 6 -4.38 25.74 1.65
C PHE A 6 -3.15 26.43 2.29
N ASN A 7 -3.06 26.55 3.62
CA ASN A 7 -1.80 26.98 4.27
C ASN A 7 -0.80 25.79 4.40
N PHE A 8 -0.61 25.08 3.31
CA PHE A 8 0.22 23.86 3.28
C PHE A 8 1.72 24.15 3.15
N CYS A 9 2.10 25.36 2.73
CA CYS A 9 3.49 25.71 2.48
C CYS A 9 4.17 26.34 3.69
N ARG A 10 5.03 25.59 4.37
CA ARG A 10 6.19 26.15 5.09
C ARG A 10 7.35 25.16 5.00
N ALA A 11 8.44 25.62 4.40
CA ALA A 11 9.71 24.91 4.44
C ALA A 11 10.15 24.76 5.91
N MET A 12 10.54 23.57 6.30
CA MET A 12 11.09 23.32 7.64
C MET A 12 12.59 23.46 7.58
N SER A 13 13.13 24.52 8.21
CA SER A 13 14.52 24.55 8.62
C SER A 13 14.58 24.94 10.09
N ALA A 14 15.35 24.17 10.84
CA ALA A 14 15.59 24.34 12.27
C ALA A 14 16.63 25.41 12.60
N ASP A 15 16.77 26.46 11.78
CA ASP A 15 17.64 27.60 12.12
C ASP A 15 16.95 28.91 11.86
N SER A 16 16.66 29.60 12.96
CA SER A 16 15.91 30.86 13.07
C SER A 16 16.78 32.10 12.88
N THR A 17 17.73 32.13 11.96
CA THR A 17 18.59 33.31 11.78
C THR A 17 19.00 33.65 10.34
N ASN A 18 18.18 33.39 9.32
CA ASN A 18 18.38 34.06 8.02
C ASN A 18 17.11 33.96 7.15
N GLU A 19 16.29 34.97 7.16
CA GLU A 19 15.21 35.23 6.19
C GLU A 19 15.80 35.85 4.91
N ILE A 20 16.56 35.08 4.14
CA ILE A 20 16.99 35.53 2.80
C ILE A 20 16.51 34.48 1.80
N ASN A 21 15.52 34.81 0.95
CA ASN A 21 15.05 34.14 -0.25
C ASN A 21 15.06 32.60 -0.20
N ARG A 22 14.23 31.98 0.62
CA ARG A 22 14.05 30.54 0.58
C ARG A 22 13.22 30.16 -0.64
N HIS A 23 13.86 29.53 -1.61
CA HIS A 23 13.19 28.91 -2.74
C HIS A 23 12.13 27.91 -2.23
N ILE A 24 10.85 28.13 -2.57
CA ILE A 24 9.79 27.16 -2.31
C ILE A 24 9.88 26.10 -3.40
N PRO A 25 10.13 24.81 -3.06
CA PRO A 25 10.26 23.78 -4.06
C PRO A 25 9.00 23.65 -4.93
N LYS A 26 9.22 23.34 -6.20
CA LYS A 26 8.17 23.09 -7.20
C LYS A 26 8.41 21.71 -7.84
N PRO A 27 7.37 21.08 -8.42
CA PRO A 27 7.57 19.81 -9.14
C PRO A 27 8.66 19.85 -10.20
N SER A 28 8.86 21.02 -10.85
CA SER A 28 9.91 21.23 -11.86
C SER A 28 11.34 21.24 -11.31
N ASP A 29 11.53 21.24 -10.01
CA ASP A 29 12.86 21.15 -9.39
C ASP A 29 13.36 19.68 -9.28
N PHE A 30 12.49 18.73 -9.67
CA PHE A 30 12.73 17.30 -9.53
C PHE A 30 12.54 16.54 -10.84
N LYS A 31 13.38 15.55 -11.06
CA LYS A 31 13.15 14.45 -12.00
C LYS A 31 12.36 13.35 -11.29
N PHE A 32 11.35 12.80 -11.93
CA PHE A 32 10.49 11.76 -11.37
C PHE A 32 10.87 10.40 -11.93
N GLY A 33 11.32 9.51 -11.07
CA GLY A 33 11.58 8.10 -11.35
C GLY A 33 10.33 7.23 -11.20
N LYS A 34 10.53 5.92 -10.95
CA LYS A 34 9.43 4.95 -10.86
C LYS A 34 8.49 5.24 -9.69
N GLU A 35 7.24 4.78 -9.84
CA GLU A 35 6.29 4.65 -8.74
C GLU A 35 6.77 3.55 -7.78
N ILE A 36 6.81 3.86 -6.48
CA ILE A 36 7.24 2.96 -5.41
C ILE A 36 6.16 2.68 -4.38
N GLY A 37 5.00 3.32 -4.50
CA GLY A 37 3.86 3.09 -3.62
C GLY A 37 2.59 3.74 -4.13
N HIS A 38 1.47 3.07 -3.93
CA HIS A 38 0.15 3.55 -4.32
C HIS A 38 -0.82 3.50 -3.16
N GLY A 39 -1.50 4.62 -2.89
CA GLY A 39 -2.54 4.73 -1.87
C GLY A 39 -3.89 5.17 -2.45
N SER A 40 -4.93 5.16 -1.64
CA SER A 40 -6.31 5.51 -2.07
C SER A 40 -6.43 6.90 -2.71
N PHE A 41 -5.60 7.84 -2.33
CA PHE A 41 -5.60 9.22 -2.82
C PHE A 41 -4.20 9.80 -3.02
N SER A 42 -3.17 8.95 -2.97
CA SER A 42 -1.78 9.36 -3.15
C SER A 42 -0.98 8.31 -3.91
N THR A 43 0.07 8.78 -4.57
CA THR A 43 1.07 7.94 -5.23
C THR A 43 2.45 8.40 -4.78
N VAL A 44 3.38 7.48 -4.57
CA VAL A 44 4.74 7.77 -4.14
C VAL A 44 5.72 7.45 -5.27
N TYR A 45 6.53 8.43 -5.62
CA TYR A 45 7.56 8.31 -6.65
C TYR A 45 8.96 8.44 -6.04
N VAL A 46 9.92 7.74 -6.58
CA VAL A 46 11.32 8.12 -6.38
C VAL A 46 11.58 9.38 -7.19
N VAL A 47 12.21 10.38 -6.58
CA VAL A 47 12.57 11.63 -7.26
C VAL A 47 14.02 11.99 -7.01
N GLN A 48 14.64 12.68 -7.97
CA GLN A 48 15.95 13.29 -7.81
C GLN A 48 15.81 14.80 -7.88
N GLU A 49 16.31 15.49 -6.88
CA GLU A 49 16.43 16.96 -6.92
C GLU A 49 17.51 17.37 -7.90
N ILE A 50 17.18 18.22 -8.89
CA ILE A 50 18.09 18.58 -9.99
C ILE A 50 19.33 19.34 -9.49
N SER A 51 19.15 20.20 -8.48
CA SER A 51 20.22 21.06 -7.96
C SER A 51 21.30 20.31 -7.18
N THR A 52 20.93 19.24 -6.47
CA THR A 52 21.82 18.49 -5.57
C THR A 52 22.11 17.07 -6.01
N SER A 53 21.35 16.56 -7.01
CA SER A 53 21.33 15.15 -7.40
C SER A 53 20.94 14.18 -6.27
N SER A 54 20.37 14.70 -5.18
CA SER A 54 19.92 13.90 -4.05
C SER A 54 18.59 13.21 -4.35
N GLU A 55 18.43 11.98 -3.88
CA GLU A 55 17.24 11.17 -4.10
C GLU A 55 16.29 11.23 -2.89
N PHE A 56 15.00 11.28 -3.19
CA PHE A 56 13.92 11.36 -2.21
C PHE A 56 12.74 10.50 -2.63
N ALA A 57 11.81 10.25 -1.71
CA ALA A 57 10.49 9.76 -2.02
C ALA A 57 9.51 10.95 -2.06
N MET A 58 8.80 11.12 -3.16
CA MET A 58 7.79 12.17 -3.33
C MET A 58 6.39 11.56 -3.26
N LYS A 59 5.70 11.78 -2.13
CA LYS A 59 4.29 11.40 -2.00
C LYS A 59 3.42 12.52 -2.59
N VAL A 60 2.73 12.21 -3.68
CA VAL A 60 1.84 13.11 -4.41
C VAL A 60 0.41 12.78 -4.04
N VAL A 61 -0.31 13.75 -3.46
CA VAL A 61 -1.67 13.58 -2.93
C VAL A 61 -2.64 14.38 -3.78
N ASP A 62 -3.65 13.74 -4.35
CA ASP A 62 -4.70 14.37 -5.14
C ASP A 62 -5.74 15.05 -4.25
N LYS A 63 -5.87 16.39 -4.34
CA LYS A 63 -6.81 17.18 -3.54
C LYS A 63 -8.28 16.83 -3.79
N GLN A 64 -8.65 16.47 -5.03
CA GLN A 64 -10.03 16.10 -5.36
C GLN A 64 -10.37 14.74 -4.75
N ARG A 65 -9.45 13.77 -4.82
CA ARG A 65 -9.63 12.46 -4.16
C ARG A 65 -9.74 12.62 -2.66
N VAL A 66 -8.84 13.38 -2.02
CA VAL A 66 -8.90 13.68 -0.57
C VAL A 66 -10.25 14.26 -0.17
N TRP A 67 -10.78 15.20 -0.96
CA TRP A 67 -12.10 15.77 -0.70
C TRP A 67 -13.23 14.75 -0.88
N ARG A 68 -13.19 13.98 -1.97
CA ARG A 68 -14.20 12.94 -2.28
C ARG A 68 -14.27 11.87 -1.20
N TYR A 69 -13.13 11.43 -0.68
CA TYR A 69 -13.03 10.40 0.38
C TYR A 69 -13.13 10.96 1.80
N LYS A 70 -13.34 12.28 1.95
CA LYS A 70 -13.38 12.97 3.25
C LYS A 70 -12.12 12.73 4.10
N ALA A 71 -10.95 12.61 3.46
CA ALA A 71 -9.68 12.26 4.08
C ALA A 71 -8.84 13.49 4.48
N VAL A 72 -9.43 14.69 4.52
CA VAL A 72 -8.71 15.93 4.84
C VAL A 72 -8.02 15.85 6.22
N ASP A 73 -8.74 15.35 7.23
CA ASP A 73 -8.20 15.24 8.60
C ASP A 73 -7.02 14.26 8.65
N SER A 74 -7.04 13.15 7.88
CA SER A 74 -5.93 12.20 7.77
C SER A 74 -4.68 12.84 7.14
N VAL A 75 -4.85 13.56 6.04
CA VAL A 75 -3.75 14.25 5.34
C VAL A 75 -3.11 15.33 6.21
N LEU A 76 -3.93 16.11 6.93
CA LEU A 76 -3.44 17.13 7.86
C LEU A 76 -2.75 16.50 9.06
N MET A 77 -3.28 15.40 9.61
CA MET A 77 -2.69 14.67 10.71
C MET A 77 -1.34 14.08 10.31
N GLU A 78 -1.25 13.39 9.18
CA GLU A 78 0.01 12.85 8.65
C GLU A 78 1.08 13.94 8.54
N LYS A 79 0.73 15.08 7.94
CA LYS A 79 1.65 16.21 7.85
C LYS A 79 2.12 16.70 9.23
N GLU A 80 1.21 16.86 10.15
CA GLU A 80 1.53 17.38 11.49
C GLU A 80 2.38 16.39 12.28
N VAL A 81 2.12 15.09 12.17
CA VAL A 81 2.95 14.04 12.78
C VAL A 81 4.36 14.07 12.19
N LEU A 82 4.49 14.03 10.86
CA LEU A 82 5.79 14.05 10.18
C LEU A 82 6.60 15.33 10.50
N LYS A 83 5.94 16.45 10.71
CA LYS A 83 6.60 17.71 11.15
C LYS A 83 7.16 17.65 12.56
N ARG A 84 6.51 16.91 13.46
CA ARG A 84 6.90 16.80 14.87
C ARG A 84 7.92 15.71 15.12
N THR A 85 8.06 14.77 14.18
CA THR A 85 8.95 13.61 14.34
C THR A 85 10.33 13.88 13.74
N ASN A 86 11.37 13.54 14.52
CA ASN A 86 12.75 13.51 14.07
C ASN A 86 13.48 12.40 14.84
N HIS A 87 13.48 11.20 14.26
CA HIS A 87 14.07 10.01 14.87
C HIS A 87 14.70 9.11 13.81
N VAL A 88 15.79 8.44 14.16
CA VAL A 88 16.58 7.61 13.23
C VAL A 88 15.77 6.50 12.57
N PHE A 89 14.78 5.94 13.26
CA PHE A 89 13.92 4.86 12.77
C PHE A 89 12.53 5.34 12.31
N ILE A 90 12.36 6.62 12.06
CA ILE A 90 11.12 7.19 11.50
C ILE A 90 11.45 7.90 10.19
N ILE A 91 10.58 7.74 9.19
CA ILE A 91 10.74 8.41 7.90
C ILE A 91 10.75 9.93 8.09
N ARG A 92 11.76 10.60 7.52
CA ARG A 92 11.92 12.04 7.66
C ARG A 92 11.13 12.78 6.60
N LEU A 93 10.41 13.83 7.02
CA LEU A 93 9.84 14.82 6.11
C LEU A 93 10.86 15.95 5.88
N HIS A 94 11.25 16.19 4.64
CA HIS A 94 12.12 17.30 4.27
C HIS A 94 11.33 18.60 4.08
N CYS A 95 10.28 18.55 3.27
CA CYS A 95 9.38 19.69 3.09
C CYS A 95 8.02 19.26 2.53
N THR A 96 7.07 20.19 2.50
CA THR A 96 5.81 20.03 1.80
C THR A 96 5.55 21.25 0.94
N PHE A 97 5.01 21.04 -0.25
CA PHE A 97 4.56 22.10 -1.15
C PHE A 97 3.29 21.67 -1.90
N GLN A 98 2.73 22.52 -2.73
CA GLN A 98 1.47 22.24 -3.43
C GLN A 98 1.38 22.99 -4.75
N ASP A 99 0.60 22.44 -5.66
CA ASP A 99 0.08 23.14 -6.83
C ASP A 99 -1.45 23.35 -6.70
N SER A 100 -2.12 23.70 -7.79
CA SER A 100 -3.58 23.91 -7.82
C SER A 100 -4.38 22.65 -7.48
N THR A 101 -3.87 21.46 -7.82
CA THR A 101 -4.60 20.18 -7.76
C THR A 101 -4.00 19.17 -6.78
N ARG A 102 -2.73 19.30 -6.40
CA ARG A 102 -1.96 18.30 -5.65
C ARG A 102 -1.25 18.89 -4.44
N LEU A 103 -0.99 18.01 -3.45
CA LEU A 103 -0.08 18.25 -2.33
C LEU A 103 1.13 17.32 -2.51
N PHE A 104 2.32 17.83 -2.18
CA PHE A 104 3.58 17.11 -2.31
C PHE A 104 4.26 17.02 -0.95
N TYR A 105 4.67 15.81 -0.56
CA TYR A 105 5.51 15.56 0.60
C TYR A 105 6.86 15.03 0.10
N LEU A 106 7.93 15.77 0.36
CA LEU A 106 9.28 15.32 0.08
C LEU A 106 9.79 14.56 1.29
N LEU A 107 9.91 13.25 1.15
CA LEU A 107 10.26 12.32 2.22
C LEU A 107 11.64 11.72 1.99
N GLU A 108 12.26 11.27 3.05
CA GLU A 108 13.45 10.40 2.99
C GLU A 108 13.13 9.15 2.14
N TYR A 109 14.07 8.73 1.31
CA TYR A 109 13.91 7.53 0.48
C TYR A 109 14.52 6.31 1.16
N ALA A 110 13.66 5.37 1.59
CA ALA A 110 14.05 4.07 2.10
C ALA A 110 14.21 3.09 0.92
N ARG A 111 15.42 2.96 0.41
CA ARG A 111 15.74 2.36 -0.88
C ARG A 111 15.43 0.86 -0.98
N CYS A 112 15.47 0.13 0.15
CA CYS A 112 15.25 -1.32 0.17
C CYS A 112 13.77 -1.72 0.32
N GLY A 113 12.83 -0.76 0.31
CA GLY A 113 11.40 -1.04 0.29
C GLY A 113 10.84 -1.59 1.60
N GLU A 114 9.75 -2.34 1.53
CA GLU A 114 8.97 -2.80 2.68
C GLU A 114 9.54 -4.07 3.32
N LEU A 115 9.53 -4.14 4.65
CA LEU A 115 9.88 -5.36 5.40
C LEU A 115 8.97 -6.55 5.03
N LEU A 116 7.72 -6.29 4.65
CA LEU A 116 6.79 -7.31 4.17
C LEU A 116 7.32 -8.04 2.93
N SER A 117 7.97 -7.35 2.00
CA SER A 117 8.53 -7.95 0.78
C SER A 117 9.59 -9.00 1.12
N TYR A 118 10.44 -8.72 2.10
CA TYR A 118 11.44 -9.67 2.61
C TYR A 118 10.79 -10.85 3.31
N LEU A 119 9.79 -10.58 4.15
CA LEU A 119 9.05 -11.65 4.83
C LEU A 119 8.36 -12.57 3.81
N THR A 120 7.79 -12.03 2.76
CA THR A 120 7.15 -12.79 1.68
C THR A 120 8.18 -13.64 0.92
N HIS A 121 9.37 -13.09 0.66
CA HIS A 121 10.44 -13.78 -0.04
C HIS A 121 11.03 -14.94 0.79
N PHE A 122 11.29 -14.70 2.06
CA PHE A 122 11.90 -15.69 2.98
C PHE A 122 10.88 -16.58 3.68
N THR A 123 9.60 -16.33 3.52
CA THR A 123 8.48 -17.00 4.19
C THR A 123 8.41 -16.70 5.69
N SER A 124 9.53 -16.61 6.39
CA SER A 124 9.65 -16.23 7.81
C SER A 124 11.06 -15.72 8.07
N LEU A 125 11.25 -14.98 9.16
CA LEU A 125 12.56 -14.52 9.60
C LEU A 125 13.05 -15.35 10.80
N SER A 126 14.37 -15.46 10.94
CA SER A 126 14.95 -16.07 12.13
C SER A 126 14.63 -15.26 13.39
N VAL A 127 14.66 -15.90 14.55
CA VAL A 127 14.46 -15.24 15.85
C VAL A 127 15.46 -14.10 16.05
N HIS A 128 16.69 -14.27 15.61
CA HIS A 128 17.73 -13.24 15.67
C HIS A 128 17.39 -12.01 14.81
N CYS A 129 16.98 -12.20 13.53
CA CYS A 129 16.50 -11.12 12.69
C CYS A 129 15.27 -10.45 13.27
N THR A 130 14.29 -11.23 13.73
CA THR A 130 13.07 -10.71 14.33
C THR A 130 13.37 -9.87 15.56
N ARG A 131 14.27 -10.31 16.44
CA ARG A 131 14.69 -9.58 17.64
C ARG A 131 15.29 -8.22 17.29
N PHE A 132 16.16 -8.17 16.31
CA PHE A 132 16.81 -6.95 15.87
C PHE A 132 15.79 -5.92 15.33
N TYR A 133 14.98 -6.31 14.35
CA TYR A 133 14.00 -5.42 13.77
C TYR A 133 12.87 -5.04 14.73
N ALA A 134 12.47 -5.96 15.61
CA ALA A 134 11.52 -5.64 16.68
C ALA A 134 12.11 -4.61 17.66
N ALA A 135 13.41 -4.67 17.98
CA ALA A 135 14.05 -3.67 18.82
C ALA A 135 14.07 -2.28 18.17
N GLU A 136 14.36 -2.18 16.88
CA GLU A 136 14.29 -0.91 16.14
C GLU A 136 12.88 -0.35 16.09
N ILE A 137 11.87 -1.20 15.83
CA ILE A 137 10.44 -0.82 15.85
C ILE A 137 10.07 -0.30 17.25
N LEU A 138 10.48 -1.00 18.31
CA LEU A 138 10.19 -0.58 19.67
C LEU A 138 10.81 0.79 20.01
N MET A 139 12.05 1.06 19.55
CA MET A 139 12.65 2.39 19.71
C MET A 139 11.88 3.48 18.99
N ALA A 140 11.38 3.20 17.77
CA ALA A 140 10.54 4.14 17.04
C ALA A 140 9.21 4.40 17.77
N LEU A 141 8.57 3.35 18.30
CA LEU A 141 7.33 3.47 19.08
C LEU A 141 7.55 4.26 20.37
N ASP A 142 8.62 3.97 21.11
CA ASP A 142 8.95 4.72 22.35
C ASP A 142 9.10 6.21 22.07
N TYR A 143 9.76 6.57 20.98
CA TYR A 143 9.88 7.96 20.56
C TYR A 143 8.51 8.57 20.24
N LEU A 144 7.68 7.91 19.41
CA LEU A 144 6.35 8.39 19.06
C LEU A 144 5.49 8.63 20.31
N HIS A 145 5.46 7.65 21.20
CA HIS A 145 4.69 7.71 22.43
C HIS A 145 5.19 8.82 23.38
N SER A 146 6.50 9.06 23.43
CA SER A 146 7.10 10.15 24.23
C SER A 146 6.66 11.54 23.77
N VAL A 147 6.34 11.69 22.48
CA VAL A 147 5.81 12.94 21.90
C VAL A 147 4.28 12.89 21.69
N SER A 148 3.61 11.98 22.40
CA SER A 148 2.15 11.80 22.42
C SER A 148 1.54 11.46 21.06
N ILE A 149 2.26 10.73 20.21
CA ILE A 149 1.79 10.23 18.90
C ILE A 149 1.53 8.73 19.01
N VAL A 150 0.36 8.29 18.53
CA VAL A 150 -0.02 6.88 18.37
C VAL A 150 -0.12 6.59 16.86
N HIS A 151 0.53 5.53 16.39
CA HIS A 151 0.61 5.19 14.96
C HIS A 151 -0.70 4.63 14.40
N ARG A 152 -1.33 3.70 15.10
CA ARG A 152 -2.62 3.02 14.84
C ARG A 152 -2.71 2.13 13.59
N ASP A 153 -1.73 2.16 12.70
CA ASP A 153 -1.66 1.25 11.52
C ASP A 153 -0.26 0.64 11.39
N LEU A 154 0.28 0.16 12.52
CA LEU A 154 1.57 -0.51 12.55
C LEU A 154 1.44 -1.90 11.94
N LYS A 155 2.24 -2.17 10.87
CA LYS A 155 2.28 -3.42 10.12
C LYS A 155 3.57 -3.51 9.30
N PRO A 156 3.98 -4.70 8.81
CA PRO A 156 5.24 -4.84 8.08
C PRO A 156 5.33 -4.05 6.76
N GLU A 157 4.19 -3.70 6.15
CA GLU A 157 4.12 -2.83 4.96
C GLU A 157 4.56 -1.39 5.28
N ASN A 158 4.33 -0.93 6.52
CA ASN A 158 4.67 0.41 6.98
C ASN A 158 6.05 0.48 7.66
N VAL A 159 6.79 -0.63 7.64
CA VAL A 159 8.19 -0.71 8.09
C VAL A 159 9.06 -0.81 6.83
N LEU A 160 9.70 0.30 6.46
CA LEU A 160 10.57 0.37 5.29
C LEU A 160 12.02 0.11 5.70
N LEU A 161 12.86 -0.30 4.76
CA LEU A 161 14.29 -0.56 4.97
C LEU A 161 15.16 0.42 4.18
N THR A 162 16.16 0.96 4.85
CA THR A 162 17.17 1.83 4.23
C THR A 162 18.18 0.99 3.42
N ASP A 163 19.07 1.66 2.68
CA ASP A 163 20.23 1.04 2.01
C ASP A 163 21.16 0.29 2.98
N LYS A 164 21.16 0.69 4.25
CA LYS A 164 21.89 0.02 5.34
C LYS A 164 21.07 -1.05 6.06
N MET A 165 19.90 -1.38 5.56
CA MET A 165 18.96 -2.36 6.12
C MET A 165 18.43 -2.02 7.51
N HIS A 166 18.56 -0.77 7.98
CA HIS A 166 17.85 -0.28 9.15
C HIS A 166 16.42 0.11 8.80
N ILE A 167 15.51 0.03 9.78
CA ILE A 167 14.11 0.38 9.52
C ILE A 167 13.86 1.89 9.42
N LYS A 168 12.77 2.22 8.73
CA LYS A 168 12.09 3.52 8.77
C LYS A 168 10.58 3.28 8.89
N LEU A 169 10.01 3.63 10.05
CA LEU A 169 8.57 3.56 10.23
C LEU A 169 7.90 4.68 9.42
N ALA A 170 6.91 4.31 8.61
CA ALA A 170 6.26 5.17 7.62
C ALA A 170 4.73 5.09 7.70
N ASP A 171 4.04 5.89 6.89
CA ASP A 171 2.59 5.99 6.73
C ASP A 171 1.83 6.35 8.02
N PHE A 172 1.83 7.65 8.33
CA PHE A 172 1.12 8.23 9.47
C PHE A 172 -0.31 8.70 9.12
N GLY A 173 -0.88 8.25 8.01
CA GLY A 173 -2.24 8.61 7.58
C GLY A 173 -3.35 8.21 8.56
N SER A 174 -3.09 7.21 9.39
CA SER A 174 -3.97 6.75 10.47
C SER A 174 -3.56 7.24 11.86
N ALA A 175 -2.41 7.88 12.00
CA ALA A 175 -1.87 8.31 13.30
C ALA A 175 -2.76 9.33 14.02
N VAL A 176 -2.52 9.50 15.29
CA VAL A 176 -3.19 10.52 16.11
C VAL A 176 -2.21 11.15 17.10
N ILE A 177 -2.34 12.47 17.28
CA ILE A 177 -1.64 13.20 18.33
C ILE A 177 -2.60 13.32 19.51
N LEU A 178 -2.27 12.68 20.62
CA LEU A 178 -3.09 12.71 21.82
C LEU A 178 -3.15 14.15 22.36
N ASN A 179 -4.32 14.52 22.91
CA ASN A 179 -4.55 15.85 23.49
C ASN A 179 -4.35 17.04 22.53
N SER A 180 -4.43 16.82 21.22
CA SER A 180 -4.40 17.89 20.22
C SER A 180 -5.79 18.49 20.05
N PRO A 181 -6.03 19.77 20.43
CA PRO A 181 -7.35 20.39 20.33
C PRO A 181 -7.74 20.76 18.90
N ASN A 182 -6.78 20.83 17.98
CA ASN A 182 -6.95 21.47 16.68
C ASN A 182 -7.17 20.51 15.51
N ILE A 183 -6.88 19.22 15.67
CA ILE A 183 -6.98 18.20 14.61
C ILE A 183 -7.79 17.03 15.15
N LYS A 184 -8.89 16.72 14.48
CA LYS A 184 -9.71 15.55 14.82
C LYS A 184 -8.95 14.28 14.46
N ALA A 185 -9.03 13.27 15.34
CA ALA A 185 -8.53 11.95 15.03
C ALA A 185 -9.25 11.44 13.75
N PRO A 186 -8.51 11.01 12.73
CA PRO A 186 -9.14 10.46 11.53
C PRO A 186 -9.96 9.22 11.87
N ASN A 187 -11.00 8.97 11.08
CA ASN A 187 -11.73 7.72 11.18
C ASN A 187 -10.76 6.56 10.94
N PHE A 188 -10.92 5.49 11.71
CA PHE A 188 -10.05 4.35 11.60
C PHE A 188 -10.30 3.60 10.27
N THR A 189 -9.23 3.34 9.54
CA THR A 189 -9.19 2.57 8.30
C THR A 189 -8.01 1.60 8.29
N GLY A 190 -7.63 1.05 9.46
CA GLY A 190 -6.47 0.16 9.60
C GLY A 190 -6.67 -1.22 8.96
N THR A 191 -5.59 -1.96 8.87
CA THR A 191 -5.53 -3.33 8.34
C THR A 191 -6.12 -4.30 9.37
N PRO A 192 -7.15 -5.09 9.04
CA PRO A 192 -7.93 -5.87 10.00
C PRO A 192 -7.12 -6.80 10.91
N GLU A 193 -6.02 -7.38 10.40
CA GLU A 193 -5.22 -8.38 11.12
C GLU A 193 -4.41 -7.82 12.28
N TYR A 194 -4.20 -6.48 12.35
CA TYR A 194 -3.38 -5.81 13.37
C TYR A 194 -4.19 -4.93 14.31
N VAL A 195 -5.51 -4.87 14.10
CA VAL A 195 -6.40 -4.02 14.89
C VAL A 195 -6.51 -4.54 16.32
N SER A 196 -6.37 -3.65 17.30
CA SER A 196 -6.52 -4.01 18.70
C SER A 196 -7.99 -4.20 19.12
N PRO A 197 -8.29 -5.04 20.13
CA PRO A 197 -9.67 -5.28 20.61
C PRO A 197 -10.40 -4.02 21.03
N GLU A 198 -9.72 -3.09 21.70
CA GLU A 198 -10.27 -1.82 22.15
C GLU A 198 -10.66 -0.92 20.98
N MET A 199 -9.93 -0.98 19.85
CA MET A 199 -10.29 -0.26 18.62
C MET A 199 -11.54 -0.86 17.99
N LEU A 200 -11.67 -2.19 17.92
CA LEU A 200 -12.86 -2.85 17.41
C LEU A 200 -14.10 -2.49 18.23
N SER A 201 -13.98 -2.45 19.55
CA SER A 201 -15.06 -2.03 20.46
C SER A 201 -15.50 -0.59 20.19
N ARG A 202 -14.56 0.31 19.85
CA ARG A 202 -14.86 1.69 19.48
C ARG A 202 -15.62 1.80 18.15
N ILE A 203 -15.19 1.05 17.12
CA ILE A 203 -15.87 1.02 15.82
C ILE A 203 -17.33 0.56 15.98
N SER A 204 -17.57 -0.47 16.80
CA SER A 204 -18.91 -1.00 17.06
C SER A 204 -19.81 0.01 17.78
N ARG A 205 -19.27 0.84 18.67
CA ARG A 205 -20.04 1.88 19.39
C ARG A 205 -20.40 3.06 18.47
N GLN A 206 -19.55 3.44 17.52
CA GLN A 206 -19.83 4.55 16.60
C GLN A 206 -20.98 4.24 15.62
N GLY A 207 -21.24 2.97 15.30
CA GLY A 207 -22.38 2.55 14.48
C GLY A 207 -23.74 2.74 15.13
N ASN A 208 -23.80 2.85 16.46
CA ASN A 208 -25.06 2.91 17.24
C ASN A 208 -25.40 4.28 17.84
N SER A 209 -24.54 5.27 17.70
CA SER A 209 -24.75 6.58 18.32
C SER A 209 -24.47 7.70 17.31
N SER A 210 -25.51 8.50 17.02
CA SER A 210 -25.40 9.75 16.24
C SER A 210 -24.70 10.88 17.04
N SER A 211 -23.97 10.59 18.12
CA SER A 211 -23.31 11.59 18.95
C SER A 211 -21.90 11.82 18.46
N ASN A 212 -21.69 13.00 17.87
CA ASN A 212 -20.40 13.64 17.65
C ASN A 212 -19.61 13.70 18.96
N GLY A 213 -18.51 12.94 19.07
CA GLY A 213 -17.59 13.12 20.19
C GLY A 213 -17.20 11.84 20.90
N GLY A 214 -16.58 10.88 20.19
CA GLY A 214 -15.78 9.87 20.87
C GLY A 214 -14.62 10.58 21.61
N ASN A 215 -14.58 10.49 22.93
CA ASN A 215 -13.53 11.05 23.75
C ASN A 215 -12.17 10.53 23.27
N SER A 216 -11.22 11.42 23.03
CA SER A 216 -9.82 11.06 22.71
C SER A 216 -9.15 10.25 23.83
N GLN A 217 -9.73 10.18 25.01
CA GLN A 217 -9.27 9.41 26.17
C GLN A 217 -9.28 7.90 25.96
N ASP A 218 -10.07 7.38 24.98
CA ASP A 218 -10.09 5.93 24.64
C ASP A 218 -8.97 5.53 23.68
N LEU A 219 -8.21 6.49 23.13
CA LEU A 219 -7.09 6.22 22.24
C LEU A 219 -5.81 6.20 23.05
N THR A 220 -5.15 5.07 23.11
CA THR A 220 -3.92 4.89 23.88
C THR A 220 -2.81 4.32 23.00
N TYR A 221 -1.57 4.59 23.37
CA TYR A 221 -0.39 3.98 22.74
C TYR A 221 -0.35 2.44 22.88
N LEU A 222 -1.18 1.87 23.75
CA LEU A 222 -1.28 0.41 23.93
C LEU A 222 -1.81 -0.30 22.69
N MET A 223 -2.52 0.40 21.79
CA MET A 223 -2.91 -0.14 20.48
C MET A 223 -1.70 -0.51 19.62
N ASP A 224 -0.65 0.31 19.65
CA ASP A 224 0.57 0.05 18.90
C ASP A 224 1.32 -1.17 19.46
N PHE A 225 1.28 -1.41 20.78
CA PHE A 225 1.88 -2.62 21.39
C PHE A 225 1.12 -3.90 21.03
N TRP A 226 -0.20 -3.83 20.83
CA TRP A 226 -0.93 -4.97 20.27
C TRP A 226 -0.45 -5.29 18.84
N ALA A 227 -0.41 -4.28 17.97
CA ALA A 227 0.07 -4.44 16.60
C ALA A 227 1.54 -4.91 16.56
N PHE A 228 2.37 -4.43 17.47
CA PHE A 228 3.75 -4.86 17.65
C PHE A 228 3.83 -6.36 17.98
N GLY A 229 2.97 -6.87 18.87
CA GLY A 229 2.85 -8.30 19.15
C GLY A 229 2.46 -9.11 17.91
N CYS A 230 1.53 -8.62 17.11
CA CYS A 230 1.13 -9.23 15.83
C CYS A 230 2.32 -9.29 14.85
N ILE A 231 3.14 -8.24 14.77
CA ILE A 231 4.33 -8.20 13.91
C ILE A 231 5.36 -9.21 14.36
N ILE A 232 5.72 -9.27 15.65
CA ILE A 232 6.70 -10.26 16.15
C ILE A 232 6.25 -11.67 15.82
N TYR A 233 4.97 -11.98 16.06
CA TYR A 233 4.40 -13.27 15.69
C TYR A 233 4.57 -13.54 14.19
N GLN A 234 4.20 -12.56 13.34
CA GLN A 234 4.25 -12.70 11.90
C GLN A 234 5.66 -12.85 11.35
N LEU A 235 6.63 -12.11 11.87
CA LEU A 235 8.01 -12.21 11.40
C LEU A 235 8.58 -13.62 11.61
N ILE A 236 8.20 -14.30 12.71
CA ILE A 236 8.62 -15.67 13.00
C ILE A 236 7.78 -16.72 12.26
N SER A 237 6.45 -16.52 12.17
CA SER A 237 5.52 -17.50 11.60
C SER A 237 5.30 -17.35 10.10
N GLY A 238 5.62 -16.17 9.52
CA GLY A 238 5.34 -15.83 8.12
C GLY A 238 3.94 -15.28 7.84
N PHE A 239 3.03 -15.31 8.81
CA PHE A 239 1.66 -14.81 8.69
C PHE A 239 1.17 -14.24 10.04
N PRO A 240 0.24 -13.26 10.03
CA PRO A 240 -0.28 -12.65 11.25
C PRO A 240 -1.12 -13.64 12.07
N PRO A 241 -1.21 -13.45 13.42
CA PRO A 241 -1.81 -14.44 14.34
C PRO A 241 -3.30 -14.69 14.10
N PHE A 242 -4.03 -13.69 13.67
CA PHE A 242 -5.50 -13.77 13.51
C PHE A 242 -5.96 -13.99 12.07
N ARG A 243 -5.02 -14.21 11.14
CA ARG A 243 -5.34 -14.48 9.73
C ARG A 243 -6.12 -15.79 9.60
N LYS A 244 -7.12 -15.81 8.73
CA LYS A 244 -7.78 -17.03 8.28
C LYS A 244 -7.14 -17.54 6.98
N SER A 245 -7.01 -18.87 6.85
CA SER A 245 -6.68 -19.49 5.57
C SER A 245 -7.90 -19.37 4.64
N GLY A 246 -7.75 -18.67 3.52
CA GLY A 246 -8.83 -18.42 2.56
C GLY A 246 -9.16 -16.94 2.38
N PRO A 247 -10.16 -16.58 1.54
CA PRO A 247 -10.53 -15.18 1.34
C PRO A 247 -10.93 -14.56 2.69
N ALA A 248 -10.18 -13.55 3.11
CA ALA A 248 -10.31 -12.91 4.40
C ALA A 248 -11.71 -12.30 4.56
N HIS A 249 -12.50 -12.86 5.44
CA HIS A 249 -13.68 -12.21 5.95
C HIS A 249 -13.25 -11.38 7.16
N GLU A 250 -13.21 -10.05 7.03
CA GLU A 250 -12.90 -9.11 8.11
C GLU A 250 -13.63 -9.46 9.40
N TYR A 251 -14.91 -9.84 9.29
CA TYR A 251 -15.72 -10.25 10.42
C TYR A 251 -15.12 -11.43 11.20
N GLU A 252 -14.64 -12.47 10.51
CA GLU A 252 -14.05 -13.64 11.19
C GLU A 252 -12.69 -13.30 11.83
N THR A 253 -11.91 -12.44 11.20
CA THR A 253 -10.67 -11.89 11.80
C THR A 253 -10.99 -11.13 13.08
N PHE A 254 -12.02 -10.28 13.07
CA PHE A 254 -12.46 -9.56 14.27
C PHE A 254 -12.95 -10.49 15.38
N GLN A 255 -13.70 -11.56 15.04
CA GLN A 255 -14.10 -12.57 16.03
C GLN A 255 -12.89 -13.28 16.66
N LYS A 256 -11.88 -13.64 15.86
CA LYS A 256 -10.63 -14.24 16.37
C LYS A 256 -9.88 -13.28 17.29
N ILE A 257 -9.81 -11.99 16.96
CA ILE A 257 -9.19 -10.97 17.80
C ILE A 257 -9.94 -10.86 19.14
N LEU A 258 -11.27 -10.73 19.11
CA LEU A 258 -12.09 -10.57 20.31
C LEU A 258 -12.10 -11.80 21.20
N SER A 259 -11.94 -13.00 20.63
CA SER A 259 -11.85 -14.27 21.36
C SER A 259 -10.40 -14.70 21.65
N LEU A 260 -9.41 -13.90 21.25
CA LEU A 260 -7.98 -14.21 21.37
C LEU A 260 -7.61 -15.60 20.78
N SER A 261 -8.25 -15.94 19.63
CA SER A 261 -8.13 -17.25 19.00
C SER A 261 -6.99 -17.27 17.99
N TYR A 262 -5.81 -17.69 18.44
CA TYR A 262 -4.63 -17.95 17.61
C TYR A 262 -3.80 -19.11 18.20
N THR A 263 -2.87 -19.67 17.45
CA THR A 263 -2.07 -20.82 17.88
C THR A 263 -0.62 -20.63 17.44
N PHE A 264 0.32 -21.17 18.21
CA PHE A 264 1.73 -21.19 17.84
C PHE A 264 2.09 -22.53 17.18
N ALA A 265 3.01 -22.50 16.23
CA ALA A 265 3.64 -23.71 15.72
C ALA A 265 4.43 -24.42 16.83
N SER A 266 4.57 -25.74 16.75
CA SER A 266 5.26 -26.53 17.78
C SER A 266 6.73 -26.15 17.98
N ASN A 267 7.36 -25.58 16.96
CA ASN A 267 8.74 -25.12 16.96
C ASN A 267 8.89 -23.61 17.17
N PHE A 268 7.82 -22.90 17.56
CA PHE A 268 7.89 -21.46 17.84
C PHE A 268 8.80 -21.21 19.04
N ASP A 269 9.67 -20.20 18.95
CA ASP A 269 10.63 -19.87 20.01
C ASP A 269 9.90 -19.56 21.33
N PRO A 270 10.24 -20.21 22.45
CA PRO A 270 9.52 -20.07 23.71
C PRO A 270 9.59 -18.65 24.31
N ILE A 271 10.72 -17.94 24.10
CA ILE A 271 10.92 -16.59 24.65
C ILE A 271 10.13 -15.58 23.82
N ALA A 272 10.12 -15.75 22.49
CA ALA A 272 9.30 -14.94 21.61
C ALA A 272 7.79 -15.19 21.86
N LYS A 273 7.41 -16.45 22.11
CA LYS A 273 6.04 -16.81 22.49
C LYS A 273 5.58 -16.07 23.75
N ASP A 274 6.39 -16.10 24.81
CA ASP A 274 6.10 -15.42 26.07
C ASP A 274 5.90 -13.91 25.88
N LEU A 275 6.73 -13.26 25.03
CA LEU A 275 6.57 -11.85 24.70
C LEU A 275 5.26 -11.59 23.95
N VAL A 276 4.96 -12.41 22.93
CA VAL A 276 3.73 -12.27 22.13
C VAL A 276 2.49 -12.45 23.01
N GLU A 277 2.46 -13.45 23.88
CA GLU A 277 1.34 -13.70 24.80
C GLU A 277 1.12 -12.54 25.79
N LYS A 278 2.19 -11.84 26.21
CA LYS A 278 2.11 -10.65 27.07
C LYS A 278 1.69 -9.38 26.32
N LEU A 279 1.92 -9.30 25.02
CA LEU A 279 1.50 -8.18 24.17
C LEU A 279 0.07 -8.37 23.63
N LEU A 280 -0.32 -9.61 23.27
CA LEU A 280 -1.65 -9.90 22.75
C LEU A 280 -2.63 -10.20 23.90
N VAL A 281 -2.89 -9.20 24.74
CA VAL A 281 -3.83 -9.25 25.86
C VAL A 281 -5.04 -8.37 25.56
N ILE A 282 -6.26 -8.89 25.77
CA ILE A 282 -7.51 -8.20 25.45
C ILE A 282 -7.64 -6.88 26.23
N SER A 283 -7.39 -6.94 27.54
CA SER A 283 -7.42 -5.76 28.41
C SER A 283 -6.17 -4.90 28.22
N PRO A 284 -6.28 -3.67 27.70
CA PRO A 284 -5.09 -2.82 27.52
C PRO A 284 -4.31 -2.58 28.82
N SER A 285 -4.99 -2.48 29.98
CA SER A 285 -4.32 -2.26 31.26
C SER A 285 -3.47 -3.43 31.73
N GLU A 286 -3.76 -4.66 31.27
CA GLU A 286 -3.02 -5.86 31.58
C GLU A 286 -1.94 -6.20 30.55
N ARG A 287 -1.93 -5.47 29.43
CA ARG A 287 -0.95 -5.66 28.34
C ARG A 287 0.43 -5.19 28.77
N LEU A 288 1.48 -5.94 28.40
CA LEU A 288 2.86 -5.50 28.60
C LEU A 288 3.08 -4.16 27.89
N GLY A 289 3.75 -3.24 28.57
CA GLY A 289 3.88 -1.85 28.10
C GLY A 289 2.82 -0.89 28.67
N SER A 290 1.81 -1.42 29.40
CA SER A 290 0.87 -0.55 30.12
C SER A 290 1.53 0.15 31.30
N PRO A 291 1.01 1.31 31.75
CA PRO A 291 1.55 2.02 32.92
C PRO A 291 1.57 1.14 34.19
N SER A 292 0.58 0.26 34.37
CA SER A 292 0.50 -0.71 35.48
C SER A 292 1.64 -1.74 35.46
N HIS A 293 2.23 -1.99 34.29
CA HIS A 293 3.36 -2.91 34.09
C HIS A 293 4.70 -2.20 33.85
N GLY A 294 4.82 -0.93 34.21
CA GLY A 294 6.08 -0.18 34.06
C GLY A 294 6.30 0.48 32.70
N GLY A 295 5.23 0.61 31.88
CA GLY A 295 5.30 1.27 30.58
C GLY A 295 6.17 0.53 29.57
N SER A 296 6.61 1.23 28.54
CA SER A 296 7.44 0.68 27.44
C SER A 296 8.77 0.10 27.91
N VAL A 297 9.29 0.56 29.07
CA VAL A 297 10.52 0.03 29.69
C VAL A 297 10.36 -1.45 29.99
N SER A 298 9.19 -1.91 30.43
CA SER A 298 8.94 -3.32 30.71
C SER A 298 9.03 -4.20 29.44
N VAL A 299 8.66 -3.65 28.29
CA VAL A 299 8.83 -4.35 27.00
C VAL A 299 10.31 -4.50 26.66
N ARG A 300 11.10 -3.41 26.81
CA ARG A 300 12.56 -3.46 26.57
C ARG A 300 13.29 -4.44 27.49
N GLN A 301 12.82 -4.58 28.73
CA GLN A 301 13.41 -5.47 29.74
C GLN A 301 13.00 -6.94 29.56
N HIS A 302 12.09 -7.25 28.64
CA HIS A 302 11.71 -8.63 28.38
C HIS A 302 12.90 -9.47 27.89
N MET A 303 12.99 -10.73 28.32
CA MET A 303 14.08 -11.66 28.00
C MET A 303 14.35 -11.75 26.48
N PHE A 304 13.36 -11.59 25.66
CA PHE A 304 13.49 -11.57 24.21
C PHE A 304 14.51 -10.53 23.71
N PHE A 305 14.64 -9.41 24.40
CA PHE A 305 15.55 -8.33 24.07
C PHE A 305 16.85 -8.30 24.91
N SER A 306 17.14 -9.35 25.67
CA SER A 306 18.30 -9.40 26.58
C SER A 306 19.65 -9.19 25.89
N GLU A 307 19.78 -9.55 24.61
CA GLU A 307 21.00 -9.39 23.80
C GLU A 307 21.11 -8.03 23.10
N ILE A 308 20.06 -7.20 23.16
CA ILE A 308 20.02 -5.92 22.46
C ILE A 308 20.80 -4.86 23.23
N LYS A 309 21.76 -4.24 22.57
CA LYS A 309 22.49 -3.07 23.07
C LYS A 309 21.79 -1.80 22.59
N TRP A 310 20.80 -1.35 23.35
CA TRP A 310 19.88 -0.27 22.97
C TRP A 310 20.58 1.03 22.58
N ASP A 311 21.60 1.45 23.31
CA ASP A 311 22.30 2.74 23.08
C ASP A 311 23.06 2.77 21.76
N THR A 312 23.47 1.61 21.27
CA THR A 312 24.24 1.49 20.01
C THR A 312 23.43 0.91 18.86
N LEU A 313 22.17 0.53 19.08
CA LEU A 313 21.33 -0.16 18.09
C LEU A 313 21.29 0.56 16.73
N PRO A 314 21.19 1.91 16.65
CA PRO A 314 21.20 2.62 15.37
C PRO A 314 22.53 2.54 14.58
N HIS A 315 23.59 2.06 15.23
CA HIS A 315 24.93 1.93 14.64
C HIS A 315 25.41 0.49 14.53
N GLN A 316 24.58 -0.47 14.94
CA GLN A 316 24.88 -1.89 14.77
C GLN A 316 24.63 -2.29 13.32
N GLU A 317 25.36 -3.28 12.86
CA GLU A 317 25.12 -3.89 11.55
C GLU A 317 23.84 -4.75 11.62
N PRO A 318 22.80 -4.44 10.80
CA PRO A 318 21.58 -5.24 10.78
C PRO A 318 21.85 -6.68 10.33
N PRO A 319 21.01 -7.66 10.74
CA PRO A 319 21.11 -9.02 10.25
C PRO A 319 20.98 -9.05 8.72
N LEU A 320 21.74 -9.91 8.07
CA LEU A 320 21.89 -9.98 6.63
C LEU A 320 20.57 -10.41 5.96
N LEU A 321 19.75 -9.43 5.62
CA LEU A 321 18.72 -9.56 4.59
C LEU A 321 19.38 -9.05 3.29
N VAL A 322 19.38 -9.85 2.22
CA VAL A 322 19.95 -9.44 0.94
C VAL A 322 19.18 -8.22 0.42
N PRO A 323 19.83 -7.07 0.24
CA PRO A 323 19.15 -5.88 -0.27
C PRO A 323 18.57 -6.16 -1.66
N ASN A 324 17.27 -5.91 -1.82
CA ASN A 324 16.62 -5.98 -3.13
C ASN A 324 16.70 -4.62 -3.81
N LEU A 325 17.91 -4.23 -4.20
CA LEU A 325 18.16 -2.97 -4.87
C LEU A 325 17.83 -3.12 -6.37
N GLU A 326 16.59 -2.95 -6.74
CA GLU A 326 16.24 -2.80 -8.15
C GLU A 326 16.70 -1.41 -8.64
N PRO A 327 17.24 -1.32 -9.88
CA PRO A 327 17.54 -0.03 -10.49
C PRO A 327 16.31 0.88 -10.51
N ILE A 328 16.49 2.16 -10.21
CA ILE A 328 15.40 3.15 -10.18
C ILE A 328 14.81 3.32 -11.58
N ALA A 329 15.67 3.33 -12.59
CA ALA A 329 15.33 3.26 -14.00
C ALA A 329 16.45 2.54 -14.75
N PRO A 330 16.15 1.79 -15.83
CA PRO A 330 17.17 1.14 -16.66
C PRO A 330 18.17 2.12 -17.30
N GLU A 331 17.70 3.33 -17.59
CA GLU A 331 18.44 4.37 -18.32
C GLU A 331 19.09 5.43 -17.40
N GLY A 332 18.85 5.33 -16.08
CA GLY A 332 19.35 6.32 -15.10
C GLY A 332 18.48 7.58 -15.03
N TRP A 333 18.99 8.59 -14.31
CA TRP A 333 18.24 9.82 -14.06
C TRP A 333 18.22 10.80 -15.24
N ASP A 334 19.20 10.72 -16.16
CA ASP A 334 19.35 11.72 -17.22
C ASP A 334 18.20 11.71 -18.23
N ASP A 335 17.64 10.54 -18.50
CA ASP A 335 16.55 10.35 -19.46
C ASP A 335 15.16 10.52 -18.84
N LEU A 336 15.07 10.80 -17.53
CA LEU A 336 13.80 10.96 -16.86
C LEU A 336 13.23 12.38 -16.98
N PRO A 337 11.90 12.50 -17.10
CA PRO A 337 11.26 13.79 -17.27
C PRO A 337 11.38 14.68 -16.03
N VAL A 338 11.49 15.97 -16.28
CA VAL A 338 11.48 17.02 -15.26
C VAL A 338 10.04 17.45 -14.98
N GLY A 339 9.66 17.45 -13.71
CA GLY A 339 8.34 17.85 -13.28
C GLY A 339 7.30 16.73 -13.35
N PHE A 340 6.23 16.90 -12.58
CA PHE A 340 5.23 15.85 -12.39
C PHE A 340 4.37 15.57 -13.61
N GLU A 341 3.93 16.60 -14.34
CA GLU A 341 3.01 16.43 -15.48
C GLU A 341 3.65 15.68 -16.65
N ASP A 342 4.93 15.93 -16.91
CA ASP A 342 5.65 15.23 -17.96
C ASP A 342 6.03 13.82 -17.52
N ALA A 343 6.32 13.62 -16.23
CA ALA A 343 6.52 12.31 -15.65
C ALA A 343 5.26 11.45 -15.70
N GLU A 344 4.09 11.98 -15.36
CA GLU A 344 2.81 11.26 -15.43
C GLU A 344 2.54 10.75 -16.85
N LYS A 345 2.78 11.58 -17.86
CA LYS A 345 2.66 11.20 -19.28
C LYS A 345 3.72 10.15 -19.68
N TYR A 346 4.96 10.34 -19.25
CA TYR A 346 6.07 9.42 -19.53
C TYR A 346 5.80 8.03 -18.94
N HIS A 347 5.46 7.95 -17.66
CA HIS A 347 5.16 6.67 -17.00
C HIS A 347 3.93 6.01 -17.61
N LEU A 348 2.87 6.78 -17.91
CA LEU A 348 1.69 6.26 -18.59
C LEU A 348 2.04 5.72 -19.98
N SER A 349 2.83 6.46 -20.77
CA SER A 349 3.25 6.01 -22.10
C SER A 349 4.17 4.78 -22.04
N ARG A 350 5.03 4.70 -21.01
CA ARG A 350 5.93 3.56 -20.78
C ARG A 350 5.15 2.33 -20.29
N GLU A 351 4.24 2.48 -19.32
CA GLU A 351 3.34 1.39 -18.93
C GLU A 351 2.51 0.88 -20.12
N LEU A 352 2.05 1.80 -20.99
CA LEU A 352 1.34 1.46 -22.21
C LEU A 352 2.25 0.76 -23.22
N SER A 353 3.53 1.12 -23.31
CA SER A 353 4.50 0.49 -24.21
C SER A 353 4.98 -0.86 -23.69
N LEU A 354 5.17 -1.03 -22.37
CA LEU A 354 5.56 -2.30 -21.75
C LEU A 354 4.49 -3.38 -21.92
N VAL A 355 3.22 -2.99 -21.91
CA VAL A 355 2.11 -3.92 -22.25
C VAL A 355 2.11 -4.28 -23.76
N ALA A 356 2.72 -3.46 -24.60
CA ALA A 356 2.64 -3.57 -26.06
C ALA A 356 3.91 -4.08 -26.76
N SER A 357 5.11 -3.94 -26.19
CA SER A 357 6.37 -4.07 -26.94
C SER A 357 7.45 -4.99 -26.38
N GLU A 358 7.29 -5.58 -25.20
CA GLU A 358 8.38 -6.34 -24.56
C GLU A 358 8.19 -7.85 -24.46
N ILE A 359 7.10 -8.40 -24.94
CA ILE A 359 7.00 -9.86 -25.08
C ILE A 359 7.60 -10.22 -26.43
N THR A 360 8.86 -10.68 -26.44
CA THR A 360 9.42 -11.27 -27.66
C THR A 360 8.57 -12.46 -28.10
N GLU A 361 8.56 -12.81 -29.38
CA GLU A 361 7.76 -13.97 -29.87
C GLU A 361 8.18 -15.26 -29.15
N ASP A 362 9.44 -15.40 -28.79
CA ASP A 362 9.93 -16.52 -27.99
C ASP A 362 9.39 -16.52 -26.56
N ASP A 363 9.32 -15.37 -25.92
CA ASP A 363 8.73 -15.24 -24.59
C ASP A 363 7.21 -15.45 -24.63
N ARG A 364 6.55 -14.94 -25.65
CA ARG A 364 5.13 -15.19 -25.90
C ARG A 364 4.82 -16.68 -26.03
N ILE A 365 5.61 -17.40 -26.80
CA ILE A 365 5.47 -18.85 -26.97
C ILE A 365 5.71 -19.57 -25.63
N ARG A 366 6.72 -19.19 -24.86
CA ARG A 366 6.99 -19.77 -23.53
C ARG A 366 5.83 -19.52 -22.56
N LEU A 367 5.30 -18.29 -22.52
CA LEU A 367 4.18 -17.92 -21.68
C LEU A 367 2.89 -18.65 -22.06
N LEU A 368 2.60 -18.79 -23.37
CA LEU A 368 1.48 -19.57 -23.88
C LEU A 368 1.59 -21.05 -23.51
N ASN A 369 2.76 -21.64 -23.63
CA ASN A 369 3.00 -23.04 -23.26
C ASN A 369 2.81 -23.23 -21.73
N THR A 370 3.25 -22.28 -20.94
CA THR A 370 3.06 -22.28 -19.48
C THR A 370 1.58 -22.11 -19.12
N GLN A 371 0.90 -21.19 -19.78
CA GLN A 371 -0.53 -20.95 -19.62
C GLN A 371 -1.36 -22.18 -19.97
N GLU A 372 -1.04 -22.85 -21.09
CA GLU A 372 -1.74 -24.06 -21.52
C GLU A 372 -1.61 -25.19 -20.49
N ARG A 373 -0.45 -25.36 -19.90
CA ARG A 373 -0.19 -26.41 -18.90
C ARG A 373 -0.76 -26.17 -17.53
N HIS A 374 -0.81 -24.90 -17.10
CA HIS A 374 -1.07 -24.58 -15.69
C HIS A 374 -2.30 -23.70 -15.44
N ASN A 375 -2.87 -23.06 -16.48
CA ASN A 375 -4.00 -22.18 -16.31
C ASN A 375 -5.33 -22.85 -16.73
N PRO A 376 -6.23 -23.17 -15.80
CA PRO A 376 -7.49 -23.85 -16.11
C PRO A 376 -8.44 -23.01 -16.99
N PHE A 377 -8.19 -21.71 -17.11
CA PHE A 377 -8.98 -20.80 -17.94
C PHE A 377 -8.46 -20.66 -19.36
N ASN A 378 -7.32 -21.27 -19.71
CA ASN A 378 -6.73 -21.21 -21.05
C ASN A 378 -7.73 -21.58 -22.17
N ARG A 379 -8.57 -22.57 -21.92
CA ARG A 379 -9.60 -23.03 -22.87
C ARG A 379 -10.63 -21.98 -23.30
N PHE A 380 -10.78 -20.88 -22.52
CA PHE A 380 -11.75 -19.83 -22.80
C PHE A 380 -11.19 -18.67 -23.62
N VAL A 381 -9.87 -18.57 -23.77
CA VAL A 381 -9.20 -17.43 -24.41
C VAL A 381 -8.72 -17.73 -25.85
N ARG A 382 -9.10 -18.87 -26.39
CA ARG A 382 -8.89 -19.24 -27.81
C ARG A 382 -7.43 -19.10 -28.26
N GLY A 383 -6.49 -19.59 -27.46
CA GLY A 383 -5.05 -19.56 -27.76
C GLY A 383 -4.39 -18.18 -27.61
N ARG A 384 -5.05 -17.22 -26.96
CA ARG A 384 -4.48 -15.91 -26.67
C ARG A 384 -3.79 -15.88 -25.31
N LEU A 385 -2.74 -15.09 -25.18
CA LEU A 385 -2.07 -14.89 -23.92
C LEU A 385 -2.97 -14.07 -22.97
N ILE A 386 -3.14 -14.55 -21.74
CA ILE A 386 -3.85 -13.83 -20.68
C ILE A 386 -2.88 -12.80 -20.09
N LEU A 387 -3.17 -11.53 -20.28
CA LEU A 387 -2.40 -10.40 -19.75
C LEU A 387 -2.76 -10.12 -18.30
N LYS A 388 -4.06 -10.29 -17.97
CA LYS A 388 -4.55 -10.13 -16.59
C LYS A 388 -5.74 -11.06 -16.34
N GLN A 389 -5.74 -11.68 -15.17
CA GLN A 389 -6.91 -12.42 -14.70
C GLN A 389 -7.22 -12.09 -13.24
N GLY A 390 -8.49 -12.14 -12.88
CA GLY A 390 -8.91 -11.89 -11.51
C GLY A 390 -10.41 -12.05 -11.31
N ILE A 391 -10.77 -12.17 -10.05
CA ILE A 391 -12.16 -12.31 -9.64
C ILE A 391 -12.77 -10.93 -9.51
N LEU A 392 -13.81 -10.65 -10.31
CA LEU A 392 -14.61 -9.45 -10.18
C LEU A 392 -16.07 -9.80 -9.89
N PHE A 393 -16.73 -8.95 -9.12
CA PHE A 393 -18.18 -9.01 -8.93
C PHE A 393 -18.86 -8.17 -10.02
N LYS A 394 -19.58 -8.84 -10.91
CA LYS A 394 -20.39 -8.19 -11.95
C LYS A 394 -21.79 -7.89 -11.42
N ARG A 395 -22.11 -6.61 -11.28
CA ARG A 395 -23.43 -6.17 -10.79
C ARG A 395 -24.46 -6.08 -11.92
N ARG A 396 -25.71 -6.49 -11.63
CA ARG A 396 -26.85 -6.30 -12.50
C ARG A 396 -28.08 -6.01 -11.61
N GLY A 397 -28.46 -4.73 -11.53
CA GLY A 397 -29.46 -4.26 -10.58
C GLY A 397 -29.04 -4.56 -9.12
N LEU A 398 -29.92 -5.19 -8.36
CA LEU A 398 -29.67 -5.56 -6.96
C LEU A 398 -28.80 -6.83 -6.79
N PHE A 399 -28.47 -7.51 -7.88
CA PHE A 399 -27.71 -8.77 -7.83
C PHE A 399 -26.28 -8.57 -8.24
N SER A 400 -25.35 -9.20 -7.50
CA SER A 400 -23.93 -9.30 -7.82
C SER A 400 -23.56 -10.75 -8.10
N ARG A 401 -22.77 -11.00 -9.15
CA ARG A 401 -22.29 -12.33 -9.53
C ARG A 401 -20.79 -12.35 -9.60
N LYS A 402 -20.19 -13.26 -8.85
CA LYS A 402 -18.76 -13.53 -8.87
C LYS A 402 -18.37 -14.17 -10.20
N ARG A 403 -17.35 -13.61 -10.90
CA ARG A 403 -16.87 -14.08 -12.19
C ARG A 403 -15.35 -13.97 -12.26
N MET A 404 -14.71 -14.90 -12.93
CA MET A 404 -13.32 -14.76 -13.35
C MET A 404 -13.28 -13.93 -14.63
N PHE A 405 -12.59 -12.81 -14.60
CA PHE A 405 -12.34 -11.96 -15.76
C PHE A 405 -10.95 -12.25 -16.31
N LEU A 406 -10.85 -12.32 -17.64
CA LEU A 406 -9.64 -12.67 -18.38
C LEU A 406 -9.43 -11.60 -19.46
N LEU A 407 -8.47 -10.71 -19.23
CA LEU A 407 -7.99 -9.74 -20.22
C LEU A 407 -6.87 -10.42 -21.01
N THR A 408 -6.97 -10.40 -22.33
CA THR A 408 -5.98 -11.09 -23.19
C THR A 408 -5.29 -10.11 -24.14
N GLU A 409 -4.22 -10.57 -24.73
CA GLU A 409 -3.70 -9.97 -25.97
C GLU A 409 -4.81 -9.91 -27.02
N GLY A 410 -4.84 -8.83 -27.81
CA GLY A 410 -6.03 -8.46 -28.57
C GLY A 410 -7.10 -7.81 -27.67
N PRO A 411 -8.04 -7.06 -28.22
CA PRO A 411 -9.03 -6.35 -27.42
C PRO A 411 -10.14 -7.30 -26.94
N HIS A 412 -9.80 -8.23 -26.04
CA HIS A 412 -10.74 -9.20 -25.50
C HIS A 412 -10.74 -9.19 -23.98
N LEU A 413 -11.92 -9.12 -23.39
CA LEU A 413 -12.15 -9.23 -21.94
C LEU A 413 -13.29 -10.23 -21.70
N PHE A 414 -12.91 -11.48 -21.45
CA PHE A 414 -13.84 -12.58 -21.19
C PHE A 414 -14.25 -12.61 -19.72
N TYR A 415 -15.44 -13.16 -19.42
CA TYR A 415 -15.83 -13.47 -18.05
C TYR A 415 -16.47 -14.85 -17.95
N VAL A 416 -15.96 -15.64 -17.00
CA VAL A 416 -16.22 -17.06 -16.81
C VAL A 416 -16.91 -17.30 -15.47
N ASP A 417 -17.85 -18.21 -15.46
CA ASP A 417 -18.43 -18.79 -14.26
C ASP A 417 -17.48 -19.86 -13.69
N MET A 418 -16.94 -19.62 -12.51
CA MET A 418 -15.94 -20.50 -11.93
C MET A 418 -16.52 -21.79 -11.36
N GLU A 419 -17.78 -21.80 -10.92
CA GLU A 419 -18.44 -22.97 -10.34
C GLU A 419 -18.72 -24.03 -11.44
N ASN A 420 -19.25 -23.55 -12.57
CA ASN A 420 -19.62 -24.41 -13.69
C ASN A 420 -18.57 -24.45 -14.80
N MET A 421 -17.46 -23.73 -14.64
CA MET A 421 -16.40 -23.57 -15.64
C MET A 421 -16.97 -23.31 -17.04
N THR A 422 -17.84 -22.31 -17.17
CA THR A 422 -18.51 -21.93 -18.43
C THR A 422 -18.25 -20.47 -18.77
N LEU A 423 -17.95 -20.20 -20.05
CA LEU A 423 -17.86 -18.84 -20.58
C LEU A 423 -19.24 -18.20 -20.53
N LYS A 424 -19.38 -17.05 -19.85
CA LYS A 424 -20.64 -16.31 -19.73
C LYS A 424 -20.72 -15.11 -20.67
N GLY A 425 -19.62 -14.74 -21.28
CA GLY A 425 -19.59 -13.71 -22.31
C GLY A 425 -18.28 -12.95 -22.35
N GLU A 426 -18.29 -11.93 -23.17
CA GLU A 426 -17.19 -11.04 -23.46
C GLU A 426 -17.67 -9.60 -23.39
N VAL A 427 -16.80 -8.67 -23.02
CA VAL A 427 -17.06 -7.24 -23.11
C VAL A 427 -16.83 -6.81 -24.54
N ALA A 428 -17.79 -6.13 -25.15
CA ALA A 428 -17.65 -5.59 -26.50
C ALA A 428 -16.63 -4.43 -26.51
N TRP A 429 -15.66 -4.51 -27.44
CA TRP A 429 -14.63 -3.49 -27.62
C TRP A 429 -14.95 -2.59 -28.82
N SER A 430 -14.62 -1.30 -28.64
CA SER A 430 -14.69 -0.30 -29.72
C SER A 430 -13.85 0.93 -29.33
N SER A 431 -13.57 1.80 -30.30
CA SER A 431 -12.92 3.08 -30.03
C SER A 431 -13.67 3.95 -29.02
N SER A 432 -14.99 3.80 -28.94
CA SER A 432 -15.88 4.52 -28.01
C SER A 432 -15.99 3.90 -26.62
N LEU A 433 -15.31 2.76 -26.35
CA LEU A 433 -15.25 2.22 -24.98
C LEU A 433 -14.63 3.25 -24.03
N THR A 434 -15.29 3.54 -22.91
CA THR A 434 -14.74 4.41 -21.87
C THR A 434 -14.74 3.70 -20.53
N LEU A 435 -13.80 4.12 -19.68
CA LEU A 435 -13.55 3.52 -18.37
C LEU A 435 -13.75 4.59 -17.29
N GLU A 436 -14.34 4.19 -16.17
CA GLU A 436 -14.61 5.09 -15.06
C GLU A 436 -14.30 4.40 -13.75
N VAL A 437 -13.36 4.94 -12.97
CA VAL A 437 -13.06 4.48 -11.61
C VAL A 437 -13.97 5.22 -10.63
N ARG A 438 -14.67 4.48 -9.76
CA ARG A 438 -15.54 5.04 -8.72
C ARG A 438 -14.94 4.94 -7.32
N SER A 439 -14.16 3.90 -7.08
CA SER A 439 -13.42 3.69 -5.84
C SER A 439 -12.28 2.71 -6.10
N ASN A 440 -11.45 2.44 -5.10
CA ASN A 440 -10.43 1.41 -5.18
C ASN A 440 -10.98 0.01 -5.50
N LYS A 441 -12.27 -0.24 -5.25
CA LYS A 441 -12.93 -1.53 -5.53
C LYS A 441 -13.90 -1.46 -6.72
N LEU A 442 -14.40 -0.29 -7.10
CA LEU A 442 -15.51 -0.16 -8.04
C LEU A 442 -15.11 0.63 -9.28
N PHE A 443 -15.30 0.03 -10.44
CA PHE A 443 -15.10 0.67 -11.74
C PHE A 443 -16.15 0.25 -12.75
N PHE A 444 -16.29 1.05 -13.80
CA PHE A 444 -17.27 0.82 -14.85
C PHE A 444 -16.59 0.80 -16.21
N ILE A 445 -17.13 -0.09 -17.08
CA ILE A 445 -16.77 -0.14 -18.49
C ILE A 445 -18.03 0.24 -19.28
N HIS A 446 -17.97 1.37 -19.96
CA HIS A 446 -19.04 1.85 -20.82
C HIS A 446 -18.75 1.44 -22.26
N VAL A 447 -19.67 0.77 -22.87
CA VAL A 447 -19.69 0.44 -24.29
C VAL A 447 -20.98 0.98 -24.91
N PRO A 448 -21.11 1.17 -26.24
CA PRO A 448 -22.21 1.90 -26.86
C PRO A 448 -23.61 1.56 -26.36
N ASN A 449 -23.86 0.28 -26.06
CA ASN A 449 -25.21 -0.18 -25.67
C ASN A 449 -25.29 -0.74 -24.27
N LYS A 450 -24.22 -0.61 -23.44
CA LYS A 450 -24.18 -1.25 -22.14
C LYS A 450 -23.10 -0.67 -21.24
N THR A 451 -23.41 -0.61 -19.93
CA THR A 451 -22.41 -0.37 -18.89
C THR A 451 -22.21 -1.63 -18.07
N TYR A 452 -20.94 -2.03 -17.86
CA TYR A 452 -20.55 -3.08 -16.95
C TYR A 452 -20.15 -2.44 -15.63
N TYR A 453 -20.85 -2.80 -14.56
CA TYR A 453 -20.57 -2.38 -13.18
C TYR A 453 -19.75 -3.49 -12.53
N LEU A 454 -18.47 -3.22 -12.27
CA LEU A 454 -17.50 -4.20 -11.81
C LEU A 454 -16.90 -3.78 -10.48
N GLU A 455 -16.82 -4.73 -9.56
CA GLU A 455 -16.23 -4.53 -8.26
C GLU A 455 -15.08 -5.52 -8.06
N ASP A 456 -13.89 -5.00 -7.80
CA ASP A 456 -12.71 -5.78 -7.45
C ASP A 456 -12.64 -5.95 -5.93
N PRO A 457 -12.84 -7.14 -5.40
CA PRO A 457 -12.77 -7.38 -3.95
C PRO A 457 -11.38 -7.14 -3.36
N SER A 458 -10.33 -7.22 -4.19
CA SER A 458 -8.94 -6.99 -3.75
C SER A 458 -8.56 -5.52 -3.62
N GLY A 459 -9.40 -4.60 -4.13
CA GLY A 459 -9.16 -3.16 -4.00
C GLY A 459 -8.26 -2.56 -5.08
N HIS A 460 -8.02 -3.27 -6.20
CA HIS A 460 -7.15 -2.86 -7.29
C HIS A 460 -7.95 -2.53 -8.57
N ALA A 461 -9.08 -1.82 -8.42
CA ALA A 461 -9.91 -1.41 -9.56
C ALA A 461 -9.15 -0.51 -10.55
N ASP A 462 -8.27 0.36 -10.05
CA ASP A 462 -7.44 1.24 -10.88
C ASP A 462 -6.51 0.45 -11.80
N ASP A 463 -5.94 -0.65 -11.32
CA ASP A 463 -5.04 -1.51 -12.09
C ASP A 463 -5.80 -2.25 -13.22
N TRP A 464 -7.05 -2.66 -12.98
CA TRP A 464 -7.90 -3.19 -14.04
C TRP A 464 -8.17 -2.15 -15.12
N VAL A 465 -8.47 -0.93 -14.72
CA VAL A 465 -8.76 0.18 -15.64
C VAL A 465 -7.52 0.54 -16.46
N LYS A 466 -6.35 0.63 -15.85
CA LYS A 466 -5.07 0.88 -16.52
C LYS A 466 -4.79 -0.19 -17.59
N GLN A 467 -4.88 -1.47 -17.23
CA GLN A 467 -4.62 -2.57 -18.14
C GLN A 467 -5.62 -2.62 -19.32
N ILE A 468 -6.90 -2.39 -19.06
CA ILE A 468 -7.92 -2.33 -20.13
C ILE A 468 -7.68 -1.12 -21.03
N ALA A 469 -7.30 0.04 -20.47
CA ALA A 469 -6.97 1.25 -21.23
C ALA A 469 -5.74 1.02 -22.13
N ALA A 470 -4.72 0.33 -21.64
CA ALA A 470 -3.52 -0.01 -22.39
C ALA A 470 -3.86 -0.86 -23.62
N VAL A 471 -4.60 -1.95 -23.43
CA VAL A 471 -5.07 -2.80 -24.54
C VAL A 471 -5.94 -2.00 -25.51
N LYS A 472 -6.84 -1.12 -25.01
CA LYS A 472 -7.64 -0.27 -25.89
C LYS A 472 -6.77 0.63 -26.77
N THR A 473 -5.81 1.32 -26.19
CA THR A 473 -4.93 2.24 -26.92
C THR A 473 -4.15 1.52 -27.99
N GLN A 474 -3.62 0.34 -27.69
CA GLN A 474 -2.86 -0.48 -28.65
C GLN A 474 -3.67 -0.82 -29.91
N TYR A 475 -4.97 -1.09 -29.80
CA TYR A 475 -5.78 -1.60 -30.91
C TYR A 475 -6.72 -0.55 -31.54
N PHE A 476 -6.94 0.60 -30.90
CA PHE A 476 -7.90 1.61 -31.34
C PHE A 476 -7.35 3.04 -31.38
N SER A 477 -6.02 3.25 -31.30
CA SER A 477 -5.41 4.57 -31.54
C SER A 477 -5.32 4.86 -33.04
N ASP A 478 -5.65 6.07 -33.44
CA ASP A 478 -5.63 6.53 -34.85
C ASP A 478 -4.21 6.70 -35.44
N THR A 479 -3.17 6.29 -34.74
CA THR A 479 -1.78 6.31 -35.23
C THR A 479 -1.44 4.92 -35.77
N PRO A 480 -1.14 4.75 -37.06
CA PRO A 480 -0.79 3.45 -37.62
C PRO A 480 0.61 3.04 -37.15
N GLN A 481 0.71 2.21 -36.12
CA GLN A 481 1.89 1.42 -35.86
C GLN A 481 1.86 0.20 -36.77
N THR A 482 2.62 0.28 -37.85
CA THR A 482 2.99 -0.85 -38.69
C THR A 482 3.88 -1.82 -37.93
N LEU A 483 3.29 -2.78 -37.24
CA LEU A 483 3.92 -4.03 -36.81
C LEU A 483 2.81 -5.04 -36.46
N PHE A 484 2.68 -6.06 -37.28
CA PHE A 484 1.80 -7.24 -37.31
C PHE A 484 0.75 -7.24 -38.42
N SER A 485 1.24 -7.18 -39.65
CA SER A 485 0.51 -7.70 -40.80
C SER A 485 0.88 -9.17 -41.02
N ASN A 486 0.23 -10.09 -40.37
CA ASN A 486 0.17 -11.51 -40.81
C ASN A 486 -0.77 -12.29 -39.86
N TYR A 487 -2.08 -12.01 -39.97
CA TYR A 487 -3.08 -13.01 -39.63
C TYR A 487 -3.98 -13.21 -40.86
N PRO A 488 -4.10 -14.45 -41.38
CA PRO A 488 -5.02 -14.71 -42.46
C PRO A 488 -6.44 -14.55 -41.96
N SER A 489 -7.18 -13.71 -42.65
CA SER A 489 -8.62 -13.60 -42.56
C SER A 489 -9.23 -14.93 -42.97
N THR A 490 -9.62 -15.78 -42.04
CA THR A 490 -10.46 -16.95 -42.35
C THR A 490 -11.87 -16.47 -42.55
N SER A 491 -12.19 -16.49 -43.84
CA SER A 491 -13.51 -16.40 -44.44
C SER A 491 -14.51 -17.37 -43.79
N THR A 492 -15.74 -16.87 -43.64
CA THR A 492 -17.02 -17.54 -43.85
C THR A 492 -17.09 -19.07 -43.65
N TYR A 493 -17.75 -19.47 -42.58
CA TYR A 493 -18.54 -20.70 -42.62
C TYR A 493 -20.02 -20.33 -42.42
N SER A 494 -20.72 -20.40 -43.56
CA SER A 494 -22.17 -20.54 -43.67
C SER A 494 -22.51 -22.04 -43.50
N GLY A 495 -23.53 -22.36 -42.72
CA GLY A 495 -24.38 -23.54 -42.88
C GLY A 495 -24.05 -24.74 -41.97
N ILE A 496 -24.86 -25.00 -41.11
CA ILE A 496 -25.92 -25.96 -40.72
C ILE A 496 -26.13 -25.91 -39.21
#